data_af6b4f66e0dd3723b85ffc5ec330e56b
#
_entry.id   af6b4f66e0dd3723b85ffc5ec330e56b
#
_cell.length_a   1.000
_cell.length_b   1.000
_cell.length_c   1.000
_cell.angle_alpha   90.00
_cell.angle_beta   90.00
_cell.angle_gamma   90.00
#
_symmetry.space_group_name_H-M   'P 1'
#
loop_
_entity.id
_entity.type
_entity.pdbx_description
1 polymer ?
#
loop_
_entity_poly.entity_id
_entity_poly.type
_entity_poly.pdbx_seq_one_letter_code
_entity_poly.pdbx_strand_id
1 'polypeptide(L)'
;KKPPKQLSLEIDQETHSRIIASSSLNFQIELIEHVGKKDISQLILISDHLVEEFTEDVRLTQKSIRKYFNYPHTLPFVARKSKIIIGYIIGVPLEYFINDPSFQCDSNLGEKNTLYTYAFVVFKKYKGNGYAKTLKRVYINWAKKKGFKFVTGHVREGVSQRFSGSVQILQRFENWHGTNQKFEYYRRILISDYKSENPQLNPPFVAKV
;
A
#
# COMPACT_ATOMS: atom_id res chain seq x y z
N LYS A 1 -32.35 28.33 -26.57
CA LYS A 1 -31.13 27.92 -25.87
C LYS A 1 -31.48 26.70 -25.05
N LYS A 2 -30.90 25.54 -25.40
CA LYS A 2 -31.05 24.30 -24.63
C LYS A 2 -30.25 24.48 -23.31
N PRO A 3 -30.79 24.07 -22.15
CA PRO A 3 -30.04 24.07 -20.91
C PRO A 3 -28.81 23.16 -21.01
N PRO A 4 -27.69 23.49 -20.34
CA PRO A 4 -26.53 22.63 -20.35
C PRO A 4 -26.89 21.27 -19.76
N LYS A 5 -26.52 20.18 -20.45
CA LYS A 5 -26.60 18.83 -19.92
C LYS A 5 -25.86 18.80 -18.60
N GLN A 6 -26.61 18.66 -17.51
CA GLN A 6 -26.03 18.25 -16.24
C GLN A 6 -25.38 16.88 -16.49
N LEU A 7 -24.05 16.87 -16.50
CA LEU A 7 -23.30 15.64 -16.33
C LEU A 7 -23.67 15.10 -14.95
N SER A 8 -24.65 14.19 -14.93
CA SER A 8 -24.83 13.33 -13.77
C SER A 8 -23.53 12.56 -13.64
N LEU A 9 -22.79 12.81 -12.56
CA LEU A 9 -21.74 11.92 -12.07
C LEU A 9 -22.43 10.64 -11.62
N GLU A 10 -22.94 9.85 -12.56
CA GLU A 10 -23.34 8.48 -12.30
C GLU A 10 -22.06 7.78 -11.81
N ILE A 11 -22.06 7.48 -10.52
CA ILE A 11 -21.00 6.64 -9.94
C ILE A 11 -21.13 5.32 -10.65
N ASP A 12 -20.13 5.00 -11.45
CA ASP A 12 -20.09 3.77 -12.24
C ASP A 12 -20.41 2.56 -11.36
N GLN A 13 -21.30 1.71 -11.78
CA GLN A 13 -21.74 0.54 -11.03
C GLN A 13 -20.63 -0.52 -10.98
N GLU A 14 -19.84 -0.60 -12.05
CA GLU A 14 -18.80 -1.61 -12.22
C GLU A 14 -17.41 -1.03 -11.91
N THR A 15 -16.56 -1.88 -11.40
CA THR A 15 -15.14 -1.58 -11.20
C THR A 15 -14.39 -1.77 -12.51
N HIS A 16 -13.60 -0.78 -12.88
CA HIS A 16 -12.69 -0.86 -14.01
C HIS A 16 -11.31 -1.25 -13.48
N SER A 17 -10.80 -2.35 -13.99
CA SER A 17 -9.52 -2.89 -13.55
C SER A 17 -8.81 -3.60 -14.70
N ARG A 18 -7.51 -3.79 -14.51
CA ARG A 18 -6.67 -4.58 -15.39
C ARG A 18 -6.14 -5.80 -14.64
N ILE A 19 -6.42 -6.99 -15.17
CA ILE A 19 -5.86 -8.22 -14.61
C ILE A 19 -4.35 -8.24 -14.86
N ILE A 20 -3.58 -8.35 -13.78
CA ILE A 20 -2.11 -8.36 -13.82
C ILE A 20 -1.56 -9.77 -13.66
N ALA A 21 -2.23 -10.61 -12.90
CA ALA A 21 -1.90 -12.01 -12.71
C ALA A 21 -3.15 -12.83 -12.44
N SER A 22 -3.14 -14.07 -12.90
CA SER A 22 -4.23 -15.02 -12.68
C SER A 22 -3.67 -16.42 -12.43
N SER A 23 -4.46 -17.27 -11.76
CA SER A 23 -4.17 -18.69 -11.59
C SER A 23 -5.40 -19.55 -11.90
N SER A 24 -5.16 -20.86 -12.10
CA SER A 24 -6.20 -21.84 -12.41
C SER A 24 -7.28 -22.02 -11.34
N LEU A 25 -7.08 -21.49 -10.14
CA LEU A 25 -8.03 -21.62 -9.02
C LEU A 25 -8.95 -20.40 -8.87
N ASN A 26 -9.33 -19.75 -9.97
CA ASN A 26 -10.15 -18.54 -9.96
C ASN A 26 -9.61 -17.42 -9.06
N PHE A 27 -8.28 -17.35 -8.94
CA PHE A 27 -7.57 -16.30 -8.22
C PHE A 27 -6.94 -15.35 -9.22
N GLN A 28 -7.12 -14.05 -9.01
CA GLN A 28 -6.50 -13.02 -9.85
C GLN A 28 -6.09 -11.81 -9.02
N ILE A 29 -5.10 -11.09 -9.53
CA ILE A 29 -4.68 -9.80 -9.02
C ILE A 29 -4.97 -8.77 -10.09
N GLU A 30 -5.70 -7.74 -9.70
CA GLU A 30 -6.15 -6.66 -10.55
C GLU A 30 -5.51 -5.34 -10.08
N LEU A 31 -5.03 -4.54 -11.03
CA LEU A 31 -4.76 -3.12 -10.80
C LEU A 31 -6.05 -2.37 -11.04
N ILE A 32 -6.53 -1.67 -10.03
CA ILE A 32 -7.77 -0.91 -10.11
C ILE A 32 -7.50 0.44 -10.79
N GLU A 33 -8.30 0.77 -11.77
CA GLU A 33 -8.33 2.06 -12.46
C GLU A 33 -9.48 2.94 -11.94
N HIS A 34 -10.60 2.31 -11.60
CA HIS A 34 -11.75 2.95 -10.98
C HIS A 34 -12.58 1.93 -10.19
N VAL A 35 -12.95 2.28 -8.95
CA VAL A 35 -13.81 1.41 -8.12
C VAL A 35 -15.27 1.75 -8.33
N GLY A 36 -16.04 0.74 -8.76
CA GLY A 36 -17.48 0.81 -8.85
C GLY A 36 -18.20 0.53 -7.51
N LYS A 37 -19.48 0.88 -7.46
CA LYS A 37 -20.31 0.74 -6.24
C LYS A 37 -20.31 -0.66 -5.64
N LYS A 38 -20.28 -1.69 -6.48
CA LYS A 38 -20.33 -3.10 -6.05
C LYS A 38 -19.16 -3.51 -5.17
N ASP A 39 -17.97 -2.96 -5.44
CA ASP A 39 -16.76 -3.34 -4.70
C ASP A 39 -16.49 -2.47 -3.48
N ILE A 40 -17.09 -1.27 -3.39
CA ILE A 40 -16.91 -0.34 -2.27
C ILE A 40 -17.19 -1.02 -0.93
N SER A 41 -18.32 -1.70 -0.79
CA SER A 41 -18.72 -2.35 0.45
C SER A 41 -17.74 -3.47 0.86
N GLN A 42 -17.22 -4.23 -0.11
CA GLN A 42 -16.23 -5.27 0.17
C GLN A 42 -14.91 -4.67 0.64
N LEU A 43 -14.44 -3.58 0.02
CA LEU A 43 -13.21 -2.90 0.42
C LEU A 43 -13.32 -2.33 1.82
N ILE A 44 -14.46 -1.70 2.17
CA ILE A 44 -14.71 -1.18 3.51
C ILE A 44 -14.68 -2.33 4.53
N LEU A 45 -15.42 -3.42 4.27
CA LEU A 45 -15.45 -4.58 5.17
C LEU A 45 -14.06 -5.19 5.40
N ILE A 46 -13.22 -5.26 4.36
CA ILE A 46 -11.85 -5.78 4.50
C ILE A 46 -11.00 -4.82 5.34
N SER A 47 -11.24 -3.51 5.28
CA SER A 47 -10.48 -2.53 6.05
C SER A 47 -10.69 -2.65 7.56
N ASP A 48 -11.77 -3.26 8.02
CA ASP A 48 -12.01 -3.54 9.45
C ASP A 48 -10.87 -4.39 10.05
N HIS A 49 -10.24 -5.24 9.25
CA HIS A 49 -9.06 -6.00 9.69
C HIS A 49 -7.79 -5.15 9.87
N LEU A 50 -7.71 -3.99 9.23
CA LEU A 50 -6.63 -3.04 9.47
C LEU A 50 -6.85 -2.29 10.78
N VAL A 51 -8.09 -1.98 11.13
CA VAL A 51 -8.43 -1.31 12.40
C VAL A 51 -7.96 -2.12 13.60
N GLU A 52 -8.04 -3.46 13.53
CA GLU A 52 -7.53 -4.36 14.58
C GLU A 52 -6.02 -4.22 14.80
N GLU A 53 -5.27 -3.82 13.77
CA GLU A 53 -3.81 -3.71 13.82
C GLU A 53 -3.32 -2.27 14.00
N PHE A 54 -4.14 -1.29 13.61
CA PHE A 54 -3.79 0.14 13.64
C PHE A 54 -4.83 0.92 14.48
N THR A 55 -5.52 1.86 13.86
CA THR A 55 -6.54 2.71 14.48
C THR A 55 -7.76 2.83 13.57
N GLU A 56 -8.85 3.40 14.06
CA GLU A 56 -10.06 3.67 13.26
C GLU A 56 -9.77 4.52 12.00
N ASP A 57 -8.74 5.35 12.03
CA ASP A 57 -8.38 6.23 10.91
C ASP A 57 -7.97 5.48 9.64
N VAL A 58 -7.55 4.21 9.76
CA VAL A 58 -7.19 3.38 8.61
C VAL A 58 -8.40 2.70 7.96
N ARG A 59 -9.58 2.78 8.59
CA ARG A 59 -10.82 2.26 8.01
C ARG A 59 -11.12 3.00 6.70
N LEU A 60 -11.36 2.24 5.64
CA LEU A 60 -11.73 2.82 4.36
C LEU A 60 -13.15 3.40 4.44
N THR A 61 -13.29 4.57 3.86
CA THR A 61 -14.55 5.25 3.61
C THR A 61 -14.73 5.45 2.11
N GLN A 62 -15.92 5.79 1.66
CA GLN A 62 -16.11 6.16 0.25
C GLN A 62 -15.18 7.29 -0.20
N LYS A 63 -14.89 8.25 0.70
CA LYS A 63 -13.97 9.36 0.41
C LYS A 63 -12.53 8.88 0.25
N SER A 64 -12.04 8.04 1.16
CA SER A 64 -10.67 7.49 1.07
C SER A 64 -10.52 6.52 -0.10
N ILE A 65 -11.55 5.73 -0.44
CA ILE A 65 -11.54 4.88 -1.62
C ILE A 65 -11.38 5.75 -2.89
N ARG A 66 -12.17 6.81 -3.05
CA ARG A 66 -12.00 7.74 -4.18
C ARG A 66 -10.60 8.33 -4.22
N LYS A 67 -10.04 8.71 -3.06
CA LYS A 67 -8.70 9.30 -2.95
C LYS A 67 -7.59 8.31 -3.31
N TYR A 68 -7.69 7.05 -2.93
CA TYR A 68 -6.56 6.11 -3.02
C TYR A 68 -6.72 5.07 -4.14
N PHE A 69 -7.93 4.80 -4.60
CA PHE A 69 -8.17 3.85 -5.69
C PHE A 69 -8.43 4.53 -7.04
N ASN A 70 -9.05 5.72 -7.03
CA ASN A 70 -9.46 6.41 -8.25
C ASN A 70 -8.57 7.62 -8.57
N TYR A 71 -7.46 7.80 -7.86
CA TYR A 71 -6.58 8.95 -8.02
C TYR A 71 -5.37 8.63 -8.91
N PRO A 72 -4.94 9.58 -9.77
CA PRO A 72 -3.77 9.38 -10.63
C PRO A 72 -2.52 9.04 -9.82
N HIS A 73 -1.67 8.19 -10.38
CA HIS A 73 -0.37 7.80 -9.82
C HIS A 73 -0.41 6.91 -8.58
N THR A 74 -1.57 6.58 -8.02
CA THR A 74 -1.65 5.52 -7.01
C THR A 74 -1.56 4.14 -7.66
N LEU A 75 -1.15 3.14 -6.88
CA LEU A 75 -1.07 1.74 -7.31
C LEU A 75 -1.94 0.86 -6.41
N PRO A 76 -3.27 0.89 -6.60
CA PRO A 76 -4.20 0.06 -5.85
C PRO A 76 -4.37 -1.29 -6.53
N PHE A 77 -3.88 -2.35 -5.87
CA PHE A 77 -4.11 -3.72 -6.33
C PHE A 77 -5.11 -4.42 -5.43
N VAL A 78 -6.03 -5.18 -6.02
CA VAL A 78 -6.89 -6.11 -5.30
C VAL A 78 -6.54 -7.55 -5.65
N ALA A 79 -6.63 -8.42 -4.66
CA ALA A 79 -6.64 -9.85 -4.84
C ALA A 79 -8.09 -10.32 -4.84
N ARG A 80 -8.51 -11.02 -5.91
CA ARG A 80 -9.86 -11.52 -6.07
C ARG A 80 -9.85 -13.03 -6.22
N LYS A 81 -10.76 -13.73 -5.51
CA LYS A 81 -10.99 -15.17 -5.64
C LYS A 81 -12.45 -15.42 -5.90
N SER A 82 -12.76 -16.14 -6.99
CA SER A 82 -14.15 -16.43 -7.39
C SER A 82 -15.04 -15.18 -7.40
N LYS A 83 -14.55 -14.10 -7.98
CA LYS A 83 -15.19 -12.76 -8.07
C LYS A 83 -15.28 -11.96 -6.76
N ILE A 84 -14.86 -12.51 -5.62
CA ILE A 84 -14.88 -11.82 -4.33
C ILE A 84 -13.52 -11.20 -4.06
N ILE A 85 -13.47 -9.94 -3.65
CA ILE A 85 -12.24 -9.31 -3.17
C ILE A 85 -11.86 -9.96 -1.83
N ILE A 86 -10.64 -10.48 -1.74
CA ILE A 86 -10.11 -11.16 -0.56
C ILE A 86 -8.98 -10.37 0.14
N GLY A 87 -8.53 -9.32 -0.49
CA GLY A 87 -7.48 -8.45 0.05
C GLY A 87 -7.10 -7.36 -0.95
N TYR A 88 -6.32 -6.39 -0.46
CA TYR A 88 -5.79 -5.32 -1.30
C TYR A 88 -4.46 -4.81 -0.77
N ILE A 89 -3.72 -4.13 -1.63
CA ILE A 89 -2.53 -3.33 -1.29
C ILE A 89 -2.59 -2.02 -2.07
N ILE A 90 -2.31 -0.92 -1.40
CA ILE A 90 -2.39 0.42 -1.98
C ILE A 90 -1.04 1.10 -1.86
N GLY A 91 -0.44 1.43 -2.99
CA GLY A 91 0.75 2.27 -3.06
C GLY A 91 0.37 3.71 -3.40
N VAL A 92 0.96 4.65 -2.68
CA VAL A 92 0.74 6.09 -2.85
C VAL A 92 2.11 6.76 -2.98
N PRO A 93 2.35 7.67 -3.96
CA PRO A 93 3.58 8.43 -4.00
C PRO A 93 3.85 9.12 -2.66
N LEU A 94 5.09 9.07 -2.18
CA LEU A 94 5.45 9.60 -0.86
C LEU A 94 5.12 11.08 -0.72
N GLU A 95 5.16 11.83 -1.80
CA GLU A 95 4.87 13.26 -1.87
C GLU A 95 3.45 13.64 -1.44
N TYR A 96 2.52 12.69 -1.42
CA TYR A 96 1.16 12.92 -0.90
C TYR A 96 1.16 13.26 0.60
N PHE A 97 2.25 12.93 1.29
CA PHE A 97 2.43 13.10 2.74
C PHE A 97 3.45 14.19 3.08
N ILE A 98 3.76 15.09 2.15
CA ILE A 98 4.81 16.12 2.32
C ILE A 98 4.59 17.03 3.53
N ASN A 99 3.34 17.24 3.94
CA ASN A 99 2.99 18.05 5.10
C ASN A 99 2.75 17.24 6.39
N ASP A 100 2.96 15.93 6.35
CA ASP A 100 2.75 15.07 7.51
C ASP A 100 4.08 14.87 8.26
N PRO A 101 4.15 15.24 9.57
CA PRO A 101 5.38 15.11 10.35
C PRO A 101 5.93 13.68 10.43
N SER A 102 5.07 12.66 10.33
CA SER A 102 5.48 11.25 10.41
C SER A 102 6.38 10.81 9.26
N PHE A 103 6.46 11.59 8.18
CA PHE A 103 7.25 11.27 6.99
C PHE A 103 8.49 12.14 6.83
N GLN A 104 8.69 13.15 7.68
CA GLN A 104 9.81 14.08 7.58
C GLN A 104 11.18 13.40 7.84
N CYS A 105 11.18 12.21 8.43
CA CYS A 105 12.38 11.40 8.60
C CYS A 105 12.88 10.76 7.28
N ASP A 106 12.07 10.79 6.21
CA ASP A 106 12.43 10.18 4.95
C ASP A 106 13.11 11.19 4.02
N SER A 107 14.43 11.03 3.84
CA SER A 107 15.25 11.89 2.96
C SER A 107 14.84 11.84 1.48
N ASN A 108 13.99 10.90 1.07
CA ASN A 108 13.46 10.82 -0.28
C ASN A 108 12.11 11.56 -0.44
N LEU A 109 11.61 12.20 0.62
CA LEU A 109 10.41 13.01 0.53
C LEU A 109 10.66 14.22 -0.41
N GLY A 110 9.91 14.29 -1.49
CA GLY A 110 10.10 15.29 -2.55
C GLY A 110 10.87 14.78 -3.78
N GLU A 111 11.57 13.65 -3.69
CA GLU A 111 12.39 13.09 -4.78
C GLU A 111 11.58 12.34 -5.85
N LYS A 112 10.28 12.14 -5.65
CA LYS A 112 9.36 11.44 -6.56
C LYS A 112 9.82 10.03 -6.97
N ASN A 113 10.60 9.40 -6.12
CA ASN A 113 11.21 8.08 -6.36
C ASN A 113 10.74 6.99 -5.40
N THR A 114 9.86 7.33 -4.45
CA THR A 114 9.44 6.46 -3.35
C THR A 114 7.93 6.25 -3.36
N LEU A 115 7.52 5.00 -3.24
CA LEU A 115 6.12 4.59 -3.10
C LEU A 115 5.85 4.21 -1.65
N TYR A 116 4.90 4.87 -1.00
CA TYR A 116 4.45 4.52 0.33
C TYR A 116 3.34 3.48 0.28
N THR A 117 3.48 2.39 1.02
CA THR A 117 2.44 1.37 1.19
C THR A 117 1.42 1.87 2.22
N TYR A 118 0.35 2.50 1.72
CA TYR A 118 -0.70 3.08 2.55
C TYR A 118 -1.50 2.03 3.31
N ALA A 119 -1.81 0.91 2.67
CA ALA A 119 -2.54 -0.19 3.27
C ALA A 119 -2.17 -1.52 2.61
N PHE A 120 -2.13 -2.59 3.40
CA PHE A 120 -1.95 -3.96 2.92
C PHE A 120 -2.71 -4.92 3.84
N VAL A 121 -3.71 -5.58 3.31
CA VAL A 121 -4.55 -6.51 4.06
C VAL A 121 -5.04 -7.67 3.21
N VAL A 122 -5.15 -8.85 3.82
CA VAL A 122 -5.83 -10.02 3.28
C VAL A 122 -6.72 -10.59 4.36
N PHE A 123 -7.97 -10.91 4.01
CA PHE A 123 -8.93 -11.51 4.94
C PHE A 123 -8.35 -12.70 5.69
N LYS A 124 -8.57 -12.76 7.00
CA LYS A 124 -8.04 -13.81 7.89
C LYS A 124 -8.33 -15.22 7.39
N LYS A 125 -9.53 -15.47 6.87
CA LYS A 125 -9.94 -16.79 6.35
C LYS A 125 -9.17 -17.26 5.11
N TYR A 126 -8.44 -16.36 4.47
CA TYR A 126 -7.59 -16.67 3.30
C TYR A 126 -6.09 -16.63 3.61
N LYS A 127 -5.70 -16.42 4.88
CA LYS A 127 -4.31 -16.51 5.31
C LYS A 127 -3.77 -17.94 5.12
N GLY A 128 -2.46 -18.08 4.96
CA GLY A 128 -1.80 -19.38 4.76
C GLY A 128 -1.77 -19.90 3.31
N ASN A 129 -2.56 -19.34 2.40
CA ASN A 129 -2.67 -19.80 1.01
C ASN A 129 -1.69 -19.08 0.03
N GLY A 130 -0.76 -18.29 0.53
CA GLY A 130 0.21 -17.57 -0.32
C GLY A 130 -0.32 -16.33 -1.04
N TYR A 131 -1.62 -16.01 -0.91
CA TYR A 131 -2.24 -14.86 -1.61
C TYR A 131 -1.60 -13.53 -1.25
N ALA A 132 -1.32 -13.30 0.04
CA ALA A 132 -0.64 -12.08 0.50
C ALA A 132 0.77 -11.95 -0.11
N LYS A 133 1.54 -13.05 -0.15
CA LYS A 133 2.87 -13.10 -0.77
C LYS A 133 2.80 -12.76 -2.26
N THR A 134 1.82 -13.32 -2.97
CA THR A 134 1.63 -13.09 -4.40
C THR A 134 1.22 -11.65 -4.67
N LEU A 135 0.25 -11.11 -3.92
CA LEU A 135 -0.20 -9.72 -4.02
C LEU A 135 0.97 -8.74 -3.79
N LYS A 136 1.75 -8.95 -2.72
CA LYS A 136 2.93 -8.12 -2.42
C LYS A 136 3.99 -8.21 -3.51
N ARG A 137 4.24 -9.40 -4.09
CA ARG A 137 5.19 -9.59 -5.19
C ARG A 137 4.77 -8.82 -6.44
N VAL A 138 3.51 -8.89 -6.82
CA VAL A 138 2.97 -8.14 -7.97
C VAL A 138 3.13 -6.64 -7.74
N TYR A 139 2.74 -6.15 -6.58
CA TYR A 139 2.88 -4.75 -6.19
C TYR A 139 4.33 -4.24 -6.30
N ILE A 140 5.29 -4.96 -5.71
CA ILE A 140 6.71 -4.61 -5.76
C ILE A 140 7.24 -4.59 -7.20
N ASN A 141 6.87 -5.58 -8.01
CA ASN A 141 7.29 -5.64 -9.41
C ASN A 141 6.73 -4.47 -10.23
N TRP A 142 5.49 -4.06 -9.95
CA TRP A 142 4.89 -2.89 -10.60
C TRP A 142 5.52 -1.57 -10.13
N ALA A 143 5.83 -1.44 -8.84
CA ALA A 143 6.57 -0.29 -8.33
C ALA A 143 7.91 -0.13 -9.08
N LYS A 144 8.67 -1.22 -9.26
CA LYS A 144 9.90 -1.22 -10.07
C LYS A 144 9.65 -0.80 -11.52
N LYS A 145 8.65 -1.39 -12.18
CA LYS A 145 8.29 -1.05 -13.57
C LYS A 145 7.88 0.41 -13.75
N LYS A 146 7.32 1.04 -12.70
CA LYS A 146 6.97 2.45 -12.70
C LYS A 146 8.14 3.38 -12.36
N GLY A 147 9.33 2.84 -12.14
CA GLY A 147 10.55 3.59 -11.88
C GLY A 147 10.76 3.99 -10.41
N PHE A 148 9.94 3.49 -9.47
CA PHE A 148 10.21 3.72 -8.06
C PHE A 148 11.49 3.00 -7.63
N LYS A 149 12.34 3.72 -6.92
CA LYS A 149 13.59 3.20 -6.35
C LYS A 149 13.36 2.57 -4.98
N PHE A 150 12.34 3.03 -4.26
CA PHE A 150 12.06 2.62 -2.88
C PHE A 150 10.56 2.35 -2.68
N VAL A 151 10.30 1.47 -1.71
CA VAL A 151 8.98 1.29 -1.10
C VAL A 151 9.13 1.50 0.39
N THR A 152 8.24 2.30 0.99
CA THR A 152 8.20 2.58 2.43
C THR A 152 6.85 2.20 3.03
N GLY A 153 6.77 2.24 4.35
CA GLY A 153 5.54 2.02 5.09
C GLY A 153 5.77 2.05 6.60
N HIS A 154 4.69 2.20 7.34
CA HIS A 154 4.66 2.02 8.79
C HIS A 154 4.13 0.62 9.10
N VAL A 155 4.84 -0.09 9.97
CA VAL A 155 4.45 -1.43 10.44
C VAL A 155 4.74 -1.55 11.93
N ARG A 156 4.09 -2.49 12.61
CA ARG A 156 4.45 -2.80 14.00
C ARG A 156 5.91 -3.19 14.09
N GLU A 157 6.53 -2.85 15.20
CA GLU A 157 7.95 -3.17 15.46
C GLU A 157 8.22 -4.66 15.22
N GLY A 158 9.33 -4.95 14.54
CA GLY A 158 9.76 -6.31 14.20
C GLY A 158 9.09 -6.93 12.97
N VAL A 159 8.05 -6.32 12.40
CA VAL A 159 7.39 -6.86 11.20
C VAL A 159 8.26 -6.72 9.96
N SER A 160 9.01 -5.62 9.84
CA SER A 160 9.87 -5.36 8.68
C SER A 160 11.00 -6.37 8.55
N GLN A 161 11.43 -6.98 9.65
CA GLN A 161 12.47 -8.02 9.68
C GLN A 161 12.09 -9.27 8.85
N ARG A 162 10.77 -9.48 8.65
CA ARG A 162 10.24 -10.59 7.85
C ARG A 162 10.20 -10.28 6.35
N PHE A 163 10.58 -9.08 5.96
CA PHE A 163 10.55 -8.69 4.56
C PHE A 163 11.81 -9.19 3.84
N SER A 164 11.62 -9.73 2.66
CA SER A 164 12.74 -10.13 1.80
C SER A 164 13.39 -8.89 1.17
N GLY A 165 14.70 -8.96 0.95
CA GLY A 165 15.49 -7.90 0.33
C GLY A 165 16.09 -6.92 1.33
N SER A 166 16.70 -5.85 0.83
CA SER A 166 17.35 -4.83 1.65
C SER A 166 16.31 -3.89 2.25
N VAL A 167 16.18 -3.92 3.56
CA VAL A 167 15.24 -3.10 4.33
C VAL A 167 16.00 -2.32 5.39
N GLN A 168 15.71 -1.02 5.49
CA GLN A 168 16.26 -0.11 6.49
C GLN A 168 15.11 0.39 7.36
N ILE A 169 15.33 0.50 8.67
CA ILE A 169 14.42 1.18 9.59
C ILE A 169 14.92 2.62 9.71
N LEU A 170 14.08 3.57 9.27
CA LEU A 170 14.43 4.99 9.29
C LEU A 170 14.04 5.65 10.61
N GLN A 171 12.93 5.22 11.21
CA GLN A 171 12.44 5.75 12.47
C GLN A 171 11.63 4.71 13.23
N ARG A 172 11.64 4.81 14.56
CA ARG A 172 10.77 4.07 15.47
C ARG A 172 9.86 5.03 16.22
N PHE A 173 8.64 4.59 16.44
CA PHE A 173 7.58 5.31 17.16
C PHE A 173 7.17 4.49 18.37
N GLU A 174 7.41 5.01 19.57
CA GLU A 174 7.08 4.30 20.83
C GLU A 174 5.57 4.23 21.09
N ASN A 175 4.83 5.24 20.60
CA ASN A 175 3.39 5.34 20.79
C ASN A 175 2.73 5.82 19.50
N TRP A 176 2.45 4.90 18.58
CA TRP A 176 1.85 5.21 17.30
C TRP A 176 0.41 5.69 17.46
N HIS A 177 0.15 6.96 17.08
CA HIS A 177 -1.19 7.58 17.15
C HIS A 177 -1.92 7.36 18.48
N GLY A 178 -1.21 7.31 19.62
CA GLY A 178 -1.82 7.12 20.94
C GLY A 178 -2.29 5.69 21.24
N THR A 179 -1.89 4.69 20.45
CA THR A 179 -2.30 3.29 20.62
C THR A 179 -1.52 2.52 21.67
N ASN A 180 -0.49 3.13 22.28
CA ASN A 180 0.51 2.47 23.13
C ASN A 180 1.22 1.29 22.43
N GLN A 181 1.27 1.31 21.12
CA GLN A 181 1.96 0.30 20.31
C GLN A 181 3.16 0.90 19.61
N LYS A 182 4.22 0.10 19.53
CA LYS A 182 5.46 0.48 18.85
C LYS A 182 5.37 0.19 17.36
N PHE A 183 5.75 1.15 16.56
CA PHE A 183 5.82 1.06 15.11
C PHE A 183 7.20 1.44 14.61
N GLU A 184 7.50 0.98 13.41
CA GLU A 184 8.71 1.33 12.68
C GLU A 184 8.36 1.81 11.27
N TYR A 185 9.01 2.89 10.85
CA TYR A 185 8.99 3.37 9.48
C TYR A 185 10.15 2.73 8.74
N TYR A 186 9.84 1.87 7.77
CA TYR A 186 10.85 1.16 7.01
C TYR A 186 10.98 1.71 5.59
N ARG A 187 12.16 1.55 5.01
CA ARG A 187 12.44 1.75 3.59
C ARG A 187 12.99 0.45 3.01
N ARG A 188 12.40 -0.02 1.93
CA ARG A 188 12.88 -1.13 1.14
C ARG A 188 13.48 -0.63 -0.17
N ILE A 189 14.71 -1.04 -0.47
CA ILE A 189 15.40 -0.73 -1.72
C ILE A 189 14.90 -1.68 -2.82
N LEU A 190 14.49 -1.14 -3.96
CA LEU A 190 13.96 -1.90 -5.09
C LEU A 190 15.00 -2.17 -6.20
N ILE A 191 16.05 -1.35 -6.27
CA ILE A 191 17.08 -1.41 -7.33
C ILE A 191 18.38 -1.91 -6.71
N SER A 192 19.01 -2.92 -7.33
CA SER A 192 20.25 -3.52 -6.84
C SER A 192 21.46 -2.60 -6.88
N ASP A 193 21.46 -1.61 -7.78
CA ASP A 193 22.62 -0.75 -8.02
C ASP A 193 22.77 0.42 -7.06
N TYR A 194 21.80 0.60 -6.16
CA TYR A 194 21.82 1.71 -5.17
C TYR A 194 22.78 1.47 -3.98
N LYS A 195 23.55 0.39 -4.01
CA LYS A 195 24.39 0.00 -2.87
C LYS A 195 25.61 0.89 -2.59
N SER A 196 26.00 1.79 -3.48
CA SER A 196 27.35 2.35 -3.43
C SER A 196 27.52 3.85 -3.21
N GLU A 197 26.45 4.66 -3.30
CA GLU A 197 26.69 6.13 -3.32
C GLU A 197 26.60 6.85 -1.97
N ASN A 198 26.20 6.18 -0.89
CA ASN A 198 26.14 6.83 0.42
C ASN A 198 26.56 5.90 1.57
N PRO A 199 27.88 5.81 1.91
CA PRO A 199 28.40 4.97 2.99
C PRO A 199 27.88 5.37 4.38
N GLN A 200 27.40 6.60 4.55
CA GLN A 200 26.90 7.11 5.84
C GLN A 200 25.49 6.60 6.21
N LEU A 201 24.77 5.93 5.30
CA LEU A 201 23.46 5.38 5.56
C LEU A 201 23.47 3.92 6.08
N ASN A 202 24.66 3.34 6.24
CA ASN A 202 24.85 2.03 6.84
C ASN A 202 25.73 2.15 8.11
N PRO A 203 25.19 2.55 9.28
CA PRO A 203 25.92 2.29 10.51
C PRO A 203 26.04 0.78 10.69
N PRO A 204 27.20 0.24 11.09
CA PRO A 204 27.34 -1.18 11.31
C PRO A 204 26.38 -1.61 12.42
N PHE A 205 25.61 -2.65 12.15
CA PHE A 205 24.73 -3.28 13.12
C PHE A 205 25.62 -3.92 14.20
N VAL A 206 25.80 -3.25 15.32
CA VAL A 206 26.46 -3.84 16.49
C VAL A 206 25.40 -4.64 17.22
N ALA A 207 25.37 -5.95 16.97
CA ALA A 207 24.68 -6.88 17.85
C ALA A 207 25.35 -6.80 19.23
N LYS A 208 24.66 -6.28 20.23
CA LYS A 208 25.05 -6.50 21.61
C LYS A 208 24.52 -7.86 22.04
N VAL A 209 25.45 -8.73 22.39
CA VAL A 209 25.28 -9.99 23.12
C VAL A 209 24.53 -9.76 24.43
#